data_9f0fd87b91567672a331802a675141c0
#
_entry.id   9f0fd87b91567672a331802a675141c0
#
_cell.length_a   1.000
_cell.length_b   1.000
_cell.length_c   1.000
_cell.angle_alpha   90.00
_cell.angle_beta   90.00
_cell.angle_gamma   90.00
#
_symmetry.space_group_name_H-M   'P 1'
#
loop_
_entity.id
_entity.type
_entity.pdbx_description
1 polymer ?
#
loop_
_entity_poly.entity_id
_entity_poly.type
_entity_poly.pdbx_seq_one_letter_code
_entity_poly.pdbx_strand_id
1 'polypeptide(L)'
;EFLFATLLLLALSVVWLQWFPASGLRSNGADQWPFMLQVADFGWHLVLPVLVMSIGPLVMVTRFVRDSVARADAAPFLASLRALGVEERVVRGRLLRHGAVPVATITGGLLPMLVGGSIIVENLFALDGLGHLAFRAVLDQDQAVVMAIVVLTSMVTLVSLLISDCLHRVVDPRVRLTQ
;
A
#
# COMPACT_ATOMS: atom_id res chain seq x y z
N GLU A 1 -1.98 -12.83 8.35
CA GLU A 1 -1.18 -11.59 8.47
C GLU A 1 -0.75 -11.33 9.92
N PHE A 2 -1.66 -11.40 10.89
CA PHE A 2 -1.35 -11.19 12.32
C PHE A 2 -0.25 -12.12 12.85
N LEU A 3 -0.39 -13.43 12.65
CA LEU A 3 0.62 -14.40 13.08
C LEU A 3 1.99 -14.14 12.43
N PHE A 4 1.99 -13.77 11.16
CA PHE A 4 3.23 -13.45 10.45
C PHE A 4 3.87 -12.17 11.00
N ALA A 5 3.08 -11.13 11.25
CA ALA A 5 3.55 -9.88 11.86
C ALA A 5 4.17 -10.15 13.26
N THR A 6 3.48 -10.94 14.08
CA THR A 6 3.95 -11.30 15.43
C THR A 6 5.23 -12.13 15.37
N LEU A 7 5.29 -13.13 14.49
CA LEU A 7 6.49 -13.95 14.31
C LEU A 7 7.67 -13.14 13.79
N LEU A 8 7.43 -12.22 12.86
CA LEU A 8 8.46 -11.36 12.30
C LEU A 8 8.98 -10.37 13.34
N LEU A 9 8.10 -9.80 14.16
CA LEU A 9 8.47 -8.94 15.28
C LEU A 9 9.31 -9.72 16.30
N LEU A 10 8.85 -10.89 16.74
CA LEU A 10 9.57 -11.72 17.69
C LEU A 10 10.93 -12.15 17.14
N ALA A 11 11.01 -12.58 15.89
CA ALA A 11 12.24 -13.06 15.30
C ALA A 11 13.28 -11.93 15.09
N LEU A 12 12.86 -10.78 14.56
CA LEU A 12 13.79 -9.70 14.19
C LEU A 12 14.08 -8.70 15.32
N SER A 13 13.15 -8.53 16.24
CA SER A 13 13.29 -7.50 17.28
C SER A 13 13.66 -8.09 18.63
N VAL A 14 13.08 -9.21 19.05
CA VAL A 14 13.19 -9.71 20.42
C VAL A 14 14.17 -10.88 20.56
N VAL A 15 14.10 -11.88 19.65
CA VAL A 15 14.77 -13.18 19.87
C VAL A 15 16.07 -13.33 19.10
N TRP A 16 16.12 -12.94 17.80
CA TRP A 16 17.23 -13.34 16.94
C TRP A 16 18.24 -12.25 16.61
N LEU A 17 17.80 -11.05 16.33
CA LEU A 17 18.72 -10.05 15.79
C LEU A 17 18.85 -8.79 16.65
N GLN A 18 17.86 -8.43 17.47
CA GLN A 18 17.82 -7.16 18.23
C GLN A 18 18.21 -5.93 17.38
N TRP A 19 18.03 -6.03 16.05
CA TRP A 19 18.46 -5.00 15.10
C TRP A 19 17.45 -3.87 14.99
N PHE A 20 16.18 -4.18 15.27
CA PHE A 20 15.11 -3.21 15.16
C PHE A 20 14.44 -2.98 16.53
N PRO A 21 14.08 -1.74 16.83
CA PRO A 21 13.32 -1.44 18.04
C PRO A 21 11.96 -2.15 18.03
N ALA A 22 11.59 -2.74 19.16
CA ALA A 22 10.41 -3.57 19.29
C ALA A 22 9.12 -2.75 19.31
N SER A 23 9.18 -1.47 19.73
CA SER A 23 7.99 -0.65 19.94
C SER A 23 8.31 0.85 19.94
N GLY A 24 7.31 1.66 19.60
CA GLY A 24 7.39 3.12 19.58
C GLY A 24 7.92 3.69 18.27
N LEU A 25 7.82 5.01 18.14
CA LEU A 25 8.24 5.77 16.95
C LEU A 25 9.63 6.38 17.09
N ARG A 26 10.22 6.39 18.29
CA ARG A 26 11.51 7.04 18.60
C ARG A 26 12.24 6.33 19.72
N SER A 27 13.57 6.38 19.67
CA SER A 27 14.43 5.94 20.75
C SER A 27 14.33 6.88 21.96
N ASN A 28 14.53 6.33 23.16
CA ASN A 28 14.58 7.10 24.38
C ASN A 28 15.71 8.14 24.33
N GLY A 29 15.38 9.42 24.42
CA GLY A 29 16.34 10.53 24.37
C GLY A 29 16.63 11.07 22.97
N ALA A 30 15.93 10.61 21.92
CA ALA A 30 16.09 11.09 20.57
C ALA A 30 15.79 12.60 20.40
N ASP A 31 15.02 13.20 21.30
CA ASP A 31 14.70 14.63 21.26
C ASP A 31 15.92 15.56 21.40
N GLN A 32 17.04 15.03 21.93
CA GLN A 32 18.29 15.78 22.09
C GLN A 32 19.22 15.66 20.89
N TRP A 33 18.86 14.83 19.89
CA TRP A 33 19.71 14.58 18.74
C TRP A 33 19.51 15.63 17.63
N PRO A 34 20.51 15.85 16.78
CA PRO A 34 20.35 16.66 15.57
C PRO A 34 19.18 16.16 14.72
N PHE A 35 18.48 17.07 14.07
CA PHE A 35 17.28 16.78 13.26
C PHE A 35 17.48 15.60 12.27
N MET A 36 18.64 15.51 11.63
CA MET A 36 18.98 14.42 10.71
C MET A 36 18.97 13.03 11.40
N LEU A 37 19.48 12.94 12.61
CA LEU A 37 19.50 11.68 13.37
C LEU A 37 18.10 11.33 13.90
N GLN A 38 17.27 12.32 14.24
CA GLN A 38 15.87 12.07 14.62
C GLN A 38 15.07 11.49 13.46
N VAL A 39 15.26 12.01 12.24
CA VAL A 39 14.59 11.49 11.04
C VAL A 39 15.08 10.08 10.72
N ALA A 40 16.37 9.81 10.86
CA ALA A 40 16.93 8.47 10.64
C ALA A 40 16.39 7.46 11.68
N ASP A 41 16.32 7.84 12.96
CA ASP A 41 15.77 7.00 14.03
C ASP A 41 14.29 6.69 13.81
N PHE A 42 13.51 7.71 13.47
CA PHE A 42 12.10 7.55 13.11
C PHE A 42 11.91 6.59 11.91
N GLY A 43 12.73 6.79 10.87
CA GLY A 43 12.71 5.89 9.70
C GLY A 43 13.05 4.45 10.08
N TRP A 44 14.01 4.25 10.98
CA TRP A 44 14.42 2.93 11.44
C TRP A 44 13.31 2.19 12.20
N HIS A 45 12.57 2.90 13.05
CA HIS A 45 11.41 2.36 13.79
C HIS A 45 10.24 1.99 12.87
N LEU A 46 10.10 2.68 11.74
CA LEU A 46 9.03 2.43 10.78
C LEU A 46 9.31 1.24 9.83
N VAL A 47 10.55 0.78 9.69
CA VAL A 47 10.92 -0.29 8.73
C VAL A 47 10.09 -1.55 8.97
N LEU A 48 10.03 -2.04 10.19
CA LEU A 48 9.29 -3.27 10.54
C LEU A 48 7.77 -3.14 10.34
N PRO A 49 7.09 -2.12 10.90
CA PRO A 49 5.66 -1.91 10.66
C PRO A 49 5.32 -1.79 9.18
N VAL A 50 6.09 -1.02 8.41
CA VAL A 50 5.87 -0.82 6.98
C VAL A 50 6.04 -2.13 6.20
N LEU A 51 7.07 -2.93 6.50
CA LEU A 51 7.26 -4.24 5.88
C LEU A 51 6.06 -5.15 6.12
N VAL A 52 5.61 -5.26 7.38
CA VAL A 52 4.46 -6.08 7.74
C VAL A 52 3.19 -5.63 7.03
N MET A 53 2.91 -4.32 7.04
CA MET A 53 1.72 -3.76 6.39
C MET A 53 1.77 -3.87 4.87
N SER A 54 2.96 -3.89 4.28
CA SER A 54 3.14 -3.95 2.82
C SER A 54 2.93 -5.34 2.23
N ILE A 55 3.12 -6.41 3.00
CA ILE A 55 3.09 -7.79 2.47
C ILE A 55 1.73 -8.12 1.85
N GLY A 56 0.63 -7.82 2.52
CA GLY A 56 -0.71 -8.07 2.00
C GLY A 56 -1.00 -7.36 0.67
N PRO A 57 -0.88 -6.03 0.62
CA PRO A 57 -1.02 -5.25 -0.60
C PRO A 57 -0.06 -5.69 -1.71
N LEU A 58 1.21 -6.00 -1.38
CA LEU A 58 2.20 -6.43 -2.36
C LEU A 58 1.81 -7.76 -3.03
N VAL A 59 1.37 -8.74 -2.25
CA VAL A 59 0.89 -10.03 -2.77
C VAL A 59 -0.34 -9.82 -3.65
N MET A 60 -1.28 -8.98 -3.22
CA MET A 60 -2.48 -8.67 -3.98
C MET A 60 -2.12 -8.02 -5.33
N VAL A 61 -1.30 -6.99 -5.33
CA VAL A 61 -0.86 -6.29 -6.55
C VAL A 61 -0.10 -7.25 -7.47
N THR A 62 0.84 -8.03 -6.93
CA THR A 62 1.64 -8.98 -7.73
C THR A 62 0.76 -10.01 -8.43
N ARG A 63 -0.20 -10.62 -7.72
CA ARG A 63 -1.14 -11.57 -8.32
C ARG A 63 -1.97 -10.91 -9.42
N PHE A 64 -2.48 -9.71 -9.13
CA PHE A 64 -3.34 -8.99 -10.07
C PHE A 64 -2.60 -8.56 -11.34
N VAL A 65 -1.36 -8.06 -11.19
CA VAL A 65 -0.48 -7.74 -12.34
C VAL A 65 -0.22 -9.00 -13.17
N ARG A 66 0.17 -10.09 -12.51
CA ARG A 66 0.43 -11.37 -13.19
C ARG A 66 -0.78 -11.85 -13.99
N ASP A 67 -1.96 -11.86 -13.36
CA ASP A 67 -3.20 -12.32 -14.01
C ASP A 67 -3.60 -11.39 -15.15
N SER A 68 -3.38 -10.09 -15.00
CA SER A 68 -3.67 -9.09 -16.02
C SER A 68 -2.77 -9.24 -17.24
N VAL A 69 -1.48 -9.44 -17.02
CA VAL A 69 -0.49 -9.69 -18.09
C VAL A 69 -0.78 -11.01 -18.77
N ALA A 70 -1.11 -12.07 -18.03
CA ALA A 70 -1.45 -13.38 -18.61
C ALA A 70 -2.71 -13.29 -19.51
N ARG A 71 -3.75 -12.58 -19.08
CA ARG A 71 -4.94 -12.35 -19.91
C ARG A 71 -4.62 -11.52 -21.14
N ALA A 72 -3.79 -10.51 -21.01
CA ALA A 72 -3.38 -9.67 -22.13
C ALA A 72 -2.54 -10.45 -23.14
N ASP A 73 -1.65 -11.35 -22.71
CA ASP A 73 -0.82 -12.17 -23.59
C ASP A 73 -1.65 -13.19 -24.40
N ALA A 74 -2.71 -13.71 -23.81
CA ALA A 74 -3.66 -14.60 -24.47
C ALA A 74 -4.60 -13.87 -25.47
N ALA A 75 -4.55 -12.54 -25.55
CA ALA A 75 -5.45 -11.78 -26.42
C ALA A 75 -5.13 -12.01 -27.90
N PRO A 76 -6.16 -12.24 -28.77
CA PRO A 76 -5.96 -12.58 -30.19
C PRO A 76 -5.16 -11.53 -30.97
N PHE A 77 -5.23 -10.25 -30.57
CA PHE A 77 -4.51 -9.18 -31.25
C PHE A 77 -2.98 -9.29 -31.10
N LEU A 78 -2.48 -9.82 -29.96
CA LEU A 78 -1.04 -10.06 -29.78
C LEU A 78 -0.56 -11.26 -30.60
N ALA A 79 -1.38 -12.28 -30.71
CA ALA A 79 -1.10 -13.43 -31.60
C ALA A 79 -1.00 -12.97 -33.06
N SER A 80 -1.90 -12.10 -33.52
CA SER A 80 -1.83 -11.56 -34.89
C SER A 80 -0.62 -10.66 -35.11
N LEU A 81 -0.20 -9.87 -34.13
CA LEU A 81 1.04 -9.08 -34.24
C LEU A 81 2.28 -9.97 -34.38
N ARG A 82 2.35 -11.07 -33.61
CA ARG A 82 3.44 -12.05 -33.74
C ARG A 82 3.42 -12.75 -35.10
N ALA A 83 2.23 -13.10 -35.61
CA ALA A 83 2.08 -13.70 -36.93
C ALA A 83 2.49 -12.76 -38.07
N LEU A 84 2.35 -11.45 -37.90
CA LEU A 84 2.80 -10.40 -38.82
C LEU A 84 4.31 -10.12 -38.73
N GLY A 85 5.06 -10.84 -37.89
CA GLY A 85 6.50 -10.64 -37.73
C GLY A 85 6.91 -9.36 -37.01
N VAL A 86 6.01 -8.73 -36.24
CA VAL A 86 6.34 -7.55 -35.46
C VAL A 86 7.37 -7.89 -34.39
N GLU A 87 8.36 -7.03 -34.24
CA GLU A 87 9.45 -7.21 -33.26
C GLU A 87 8.90 -7.44 -31.84
N GLU A 88 9.41 -8.46 -31.17
CA GLU A 88 8.95 -8.89 -29.83
C GLU A 88 9.05 -7.76 -28.79
N ARG A 89 9.97 -6.81 -28.96
CA ARG A 89 10.07 -5.63 -28.11
C ARG A 89 8.81 -4.74 -28.17
N VAL A 90 8.25 -4.58 -29.36
CA VAL A 90 7.02 -3.81 -29.59
C VAL A 90 5.81 -4.56 -29.01
N VAL A 91 5.79 -5.88 -29.21
CA VAL A 91 4.74 -6.76 -28.66
C VAL A 91 4.72 -6.68 -27.15
N ARG A 92 5.89 -6.79 -26.48
CA ARG A 92 6.00 -6.66 -25.01
C ARG A 92 5.60 -5.28 -24.51
N GLY A 93 5.96 -4.22 -25.21
CA GLY A 93 5.53 -2.86 -24.85
C GLY A 93 3.99 -2.70 -24.84
N ARG A 94 3.32 -3.28 -25.84
CA ARG A 94 1.85 -3.31 -25.90
C ARG A 94 1.24 -4.19 -24.81
N LEU A 95 1.83 -5.36 -24.56
CA LEU A 95 1.43 -6.28 -23.49
C LEU A 95 1.46 -5.58 -22.13
N LEU A 96 2.59 -4.94 -21.79
CA LEU A 96 2.75 -4.23 -20.52
C LEU A 96 1.75 -3.08 -20.38
N ARG A 97 1.50 -2.34 -21.44
CA ARG A 97 0.52 -1.24 -21.42
C ARG A 97 -0.90 -1.75 -21.17
N HIS A 98 -1.31 -2.84 -21.81
CA HIS A 98 -2.62 -3.46 -21.57
C HIS A 98 -2.71 -4.08 -20.18
N GLY A 99 -1.62 -4.71 -19.70
CA GLY A 99 -1.54 -5.27 -18.36
C GLY A 99 -1.52 -4.23 -17.23
N ALA A 100 -1.14 -2.98 -17.54
CA ALA A 100 -1.07 -1.90 -16.54
C ALA A 100 -2.42 -1.24 -16.24
N VAL A 101 -3.41 -1.32 -17.14
CA VAL A 101 -4.73 -0.70 -16.94
C VAL A 101 -5.39 -1.15 -15.64
N PRO A 102 -5.49 -2.45 -15.33
CA PRO A 102 -6.09 -2.90 -14.08
C PRO A 102 -5.29 -2.53 -12.82
N VAL A 103 -3.98 -2.28 -12.95
CA VAL A 103 -3.14 -1.84 -11.83
C VAL A 103 -3.54 -0.44 -11.37
N ALA A 104 -3.88 0.45 -12.30
CA ALA A 104 -4.37 1.79 -11.98
C ALA A 104 -5.66 1.73 -11.12
N THR A 105 -6.55 0.77 -11.39
CA THR A 105 -7.78 0.56 -10.60
C THR A 105 -7.48 0.18 -9.16
N ILE A 106 -6.53 -0.74 -8.96
CA ILE A 106 -6.19 -1.21 -7.60
C ILE A 106 -5.54 -0.09 -6.79
N THR A 107 -4.76 0.78 -7.42
CA THR A 107 -4.08 1.88 -6.73
C THR A 107 -5.08 2.78 -5.98
N GLY A 108 -6.29 3.00 -6.55
CA GLY A 108 -7.35 3.76 -5.88
C GLY A 108 -7.85 3.12 -4.58
N GLY A 109 -7.84 1.79 -4.50
CA GLY A 109 -8.26 1.06 -3.29
C GLY A 109 -7.15 0.92 -2.23
N LEU A 110 -5.89 0.97 -2.64
CA LEU A 110 -4.75 0.78 -1.72
C LEU A 110 -4.53 1.99 -0.80
N LEU A 111 -4.70 3.22 -1.29
CA LEU A 111 -4.47 4.43 -0.50
C LEU A 111 -5.39 4.52 0.73
N PRO A 112 -6.71 4.32 0.63
CA PRO A 112 -7.58 4.29 1.82
C PRO A 112 -7.20 3.19 2.81
N MET A 113 -6.80 2.03 2.30
CA MET A 113 -6.34 0.91 3.13
C MET A 113 -5.07 1.26 3.92
N LEU A 114 -4.12 1.96 3.29
CA LEU A 114 -2.89 2.40 3.95
C LEU A 114 -3.15 3.49 4.99
N VAL A 115 -4.03 4.45 4.70
CA VAL A 115 -4.36 5.55 5.63
C VAL A 115 -5.25 5.08 6.77
N GLY A 116 -6.17 4.14 6.51
CA GLY A 116 -7.00 3.53 7.55
C GLY A 116 -6.21 2.73 8.58
N GLY A 117 -4.94 2.41 8.26
CA GLY A 117 -4.03 1.69 9.14
C GLY A 117 -4.46 0.26 9.45
N SER A 118 -3.75 -0.35 10.35
CA SER A 118 -4.12 -1.65 10.92
C SER A 118 -4.08 -1.56 12.44
N ILE A 119 -5.23 -1.58 13.08
CA ILE A 119 -5.35 -1.56 14.55
C ILE A 119 -4.42 -2.61 15.19
N ILE A 120 -4.32 -3.78 14.55
CA ILE A 120 -3.50 -4.89 15.05
C ILE A 120 -2.01 -4.54 15.00
N VAL A 121 -1.54 -4.02 13.86
CA VAL A 121 -0.13 -3.65 13.67
C VAL A 121 0.21 -2.44 14.55
N GLU A 122 -0.68 -1.44 14.60
CA GLU A 122 -0.48 -0.25 15.43
C GLU A 122 -0.38 -0.61 16.92
N ASN A 123 -1.25 -1.49 17.42
CA ASN A 123 -1.14 -1.98 18.80
C ASN A 123 0.12 -2.82 19.04
N LEU A 124 0.49 -3.69 18.08
CA LEU A 124 1.63 -4.59 18.22
C LEU A 124 2.96 -3.81 18.31
N PHE A 125 3.08 -2.75 17.50
CA PHE A 125 4.27 -1.90 17.45
C PHE A 125 4.18 -0.66 18.34
N ALA A 126 3.11 -0.54 19.15
CA ALA A 126 2.82 0.64 19.98
C ALA A 126 2.90 1.96 19.20
N LEU A 127 2.24 2.00 18.05
CA LEU A 127 2.15 3.17 17.19
C LEU A 127 0.87 3.94 17.49
N ASP A 128 0.98 5.26 17.65
CA ASP A 128 -0.19 6.14 17.78
C ASP A 128 -0.76 6.46 16.39
N GLY A 129 -1.37 5.45 15.75
CA GLY A 129 -1.96 5.56 14.42
C GLY A 129 -3.47 5.83 14.46
N LEU A 130 -4.04 6.04 13.25
CA LEU A 130 -5.48 6.32 13.09
C LEU A 130 -6.36 5.12 13.48
N GLY A 131 -5.91 3.89 13.23
CA GLY A 131 -6.64 2.70 13.62
C GLY A 131 -6.71 2.53 15.14
N HIS A 132 -5.60 2.78 15.84
CA HIS A 132 -5.56 2.76 17.30
C HIS A 132 -6.44 3.87 17.90
N LEU A 133 -6.37 5.08 17.35
CA LEU A 133 -7.23 6.20 17.76
C LEU A 133 -8.71 5.89 17.54
N ALA A 134 -9.07 5.33 16.39
CA ALA A 134 -10.45 4.92 16.09
C ALA A 134 -10.96 3.88 17.09
N PHE A 135 -10.13 2.89 17.38
CA PHE A 135 -10.49 1.83 18.34
C PHE A 135 -10.73 2.38 19.75
N ARG A 136 -9.84 3.25 20.23
CA ARG A 136 -10.02 3.92 21.53
C ARG A 136 -11.28 4.78 21.57
N ALA A 137 -11.50 5.61 20.54
CA ALA A 137 -12.68 6.47 20.46
C ALA A 137 -13.99 5.67 20.52
N VAL A 138 -14.03 4.47 19.91
CA VAL A 138 -15.19 3.58 20.00
C VAL A 138 -15.37 3.04 21.41
N LEU A 139 -14.30 2.62 22.08
CA LEU A 139 -14.37 2.10 23.47
C LEU A 139 -14.78 3.20 24.46
N ASP A 140 -14.25 4.41 24.26
CA ASP A 140 -14.54 5.58 25.10
C ASP A 140 -15.90 6.23 24.76
N GLN A 141 -16.59 5.69 23.73
CA GLN A 141 -17.87 6.23 23.20
C GLN A 141 -17.78 7.70 22.77
N ASP A 142 -16.58 8.15 22.36
CA ASP A 142 -16.36 9.51 21.87
C ASP A 142 -16.84 9.65 20.42
N GLN A 143 -18.12 10.01 20.29
CA GLN A 143 -18.77 10.19 19.00
C GLN A 143 -18.10 11.28 18.15
N ALA A 144 -17.55 12.31 18.75
CA ALA A 144 -16.94 13.42 18.02
C ALA A 144 -15.67 12.94 17.30
N VAL A 145 -14.80 12.19 17.98
CA VAL A 145 -13.57 11.63 17.38
C VAL A 145 -13.91 10.57 16.33
N VAL A 146 -14.89 9.68 16.59
CA VAL A 146 -15.33 8.68 15.61
C VAL A 146 -15.81 9.35 14.34
N MET A 147 -16.68 10.38 14.44
CA MET A 147 -17.16 11.12 13.28
C MET A 147 -16.03 11.83 12.51
N ALA A 148 -15.09 12.44 13.23
CA ALA A 148 -13.93 13.09 12.61
C ALA A 148 -13.09 12.09 11.79
N ILE A 149 -12.84 10.88 12.32
CA ILE A 149 -12.09 9.83 11.61
C ILE A 149 -12.87 9.35 10.38
N VAL A 150 -14.19 9.17 10.48
CA VAL A 150 -15.04 8.78 9.34
C VAL A 150 -14.98 9.83 8.23
N VAL A 151 -15.06 11.11 8.57
CA VAL A 151 -14.97 12.20 7.59
C VAL A 151 -13.58 12.18 6.93
N LEU A 152 -12.52 12.07 7.72
CA LEU A 152 -11.15 12.06 7.23
C LEU A 152 -10.90 10.87 6.28
N THR A 153 -11.29 9.66 6.67
CA THR A 153 -11.13 8.46 5.84
C THR A 153 -11.97 8.54 4.56
N SER A 154 -13.16 9.14 4.64
CA SER A 154 -13.99 9.39 3.45
C SER A 154 -13.34 10.37 2.48
N MET A 155 -12.75 11.47 2.99
CA MET A 155 -11.99 12.41 2.15
C MET A 155 -10.81 11.74 1.46
N VAL A 156 -10.03 10.96 2.21
CA VAL A 156 -8.89 10.21 1.63
C VAL A 156 -9.37 9.24 0.55
N THR A 157 -10.49 8.56 0.77
CA THR A 157 -11.07 7.64 -0.21
C THR A 157 -11.47 8.39 -1.49
N LEU A 158 -12.13 9.54 -1.39
CA LEU A 158 -12.49 10.36 -2.54
C LEU A 158 -11.25 10.83 -3.32
N VAL A 159 -10.23 11.34 -2.63
CA VAL A 159 -8.97 11.75 -3.26
C VAL A 159 -8.29 10.57 -3.94
N SER A 160 -8.28 9.39 -3.32
CA SER A 160 -7.73 8.15 -3.90
C SER A 160 -8.44 7.75 -5.19
N LEU A 161 -9.77 7.83 -5.22
CA LEU A 161 -10.55 7.53 -6.42
C LEU A 161 -10.23 8.53 -7.54
N LEU A 162 -10.13 9.83 -7.22
CA LEU A 162 -9.74 10.85 -8.21
C LEU A 162 -8.35 10.57 -8.78
N ILE A 163 -7.38 10.20 -7.93
CA ILE A 163 -6.04 9.82 -8.38
C ILE A 163 -6.09 8.59 -9.30
N SER A 164 -6.88 7.57 -8.92
CA SER A 164 -7.09 6.37 -9.74
C SER A 164 -7.68 6.73 -11.11
N ASP A 165 -8.69 7.58 -11.16
CA ASP A 165 -9.33 8.01 -12.41
C ASP A 165 -8.35 8.81 -13.30
N CYS A 166 -7.52 9.65 -12.69
CA CYS A 166 -6.45 10.34 -13.42
C CYS A 166 -5.42 9.37 -14.00
N LEU A 167 -4.99 8.38 -13.21
CA LEU A 167 -4.08 7.34 -13.66
C LEU A 167 -4.68 6.52 -14.80
N HIS A 168 -5.96 6.16 -14.72
CA HIS A 168 -6.67 5.48 -15.80
C HIS A 168 -6.63 6.26 -17.12
N ARG A 169 -6.87 7.57 -17.07
CA ARG A 169 -6.82 8.43 -18.27
C ARG A 169 -5.43 8.51 -18.89
N VAL A 170 -4.39 8.43 -18.07
CA VAL A 170 -3.00 8.43 -18.55
C VAL A 170 -2.62 7.09 -19.17
N VAL A 171 -3.04 5.98 -18.55
CA VAL A 171 -2.69 4.61 -18.99
C VAL A 171 -3.54 4.17 -20.18
N ASP A 172 -4.84 4.50 -20.20
CA ASP A 172 -5.76 4.15 -21.29
C ASP A 172 -6.38 5.39 -21.94
N PRO A 173 -5.79 5.91 -23.04
CA PRO A 173 -6.33 7.06 -23.77
C PRO A 173 -7.62 6.76 -24.52
N ARG A 174 -8.09 5.50 -24.59
CA ARG A 174 -9.34 5.12 -25.28
C ARG A 174 -10.60 5.54 -24.53
N VAL A 175 -10.50 5.78 -23.23
CA VAL A 175 -11.62 6.28 -22.41
C VAL A 175 -12.13 7.67 -22.87
N ARG A 176 -11.35 8.37 -23.70
CA ARG A 176 -11.76 9.67 -24.27
C ARG A 176 -12.82 9.61 -25.38
N LEU A 177 -13.15 8.43 -25.89
CA LEU A 177 -14.00 8.29 -27.08
C LEU A 177 -15.44 7.84 -26.78
N THR A 178 -15.84 7.74 -25.53
CA THR A 178 -17.19 7.29 -25.11
C THR A 178 -17.98 8.39 -24.39
N GLN A 179 -17.81 9.65 -24.83
CA GLN A 179 -18.74 10.75 -24.51
C GLN A 179 -19.35 11.31 -25.77
#